data_ae357b502d20b0360203aea23d01112f
#
_entry.id   ae357b502d20b0360203aea23d01112f
#
_cell.length_a   1.000
_cell.length_b   1.000
_cell.length_c   1.000
_cell.angle_alpha   90.00
_cell.angle_beta   90.00
_cell.angle_gamma   90.00
#
_symmetry.space_group_name_H-M   'P 1'
#
loop_
_entity.id
_entity.type
_entity.pdbx_description
1 polymer ?
#
loop_
_entity_poly.entity_id
_entity_poly.type
_entity_poly.pdbx_seq_one_letter_code
_entity_poly.pdbx_strand_id
1 'polypeptide(L)'
;CFVAEHDGTLVGLTHFRPFFSPLSANVKGFLDDLFVDPNTRGTGAADALINAVSEHGRKNGWSVIRWITADNNYRARGVYDKLAQRTGWITYDIPL
;
A
#
# COMPACT_ATOMS: atom_id res chain seq x y z
N CYS A 1 1.06 -11.63 0.97
CA CYS A 1 -0.31 -11.18 1.25
C CYS A 1 -0.56 -11.13 2.74
N PHE A 2 -1.16 -10.04 3.20
CA PHE A 2 -1.63 -9.92 4.58
C PHE A 2 -3.14 -9.69 4.59
N VAL A 3 -3.77 -10.16 5.66
CA VAL A 3 -5.20 -9.95 5.90
C VAL A 3 -5.38 -9.25 7.23
N ALA A 4 -6.46 -8.49 7.36
CA ALA A 4 -6.88 -7.87 8.60
C ALA A 4 -8.14 -8.54 9.12
N GLU A 5 -8.17 -8.83 10.41
CA GLU A 5 -9.34 -9.36 11.10
C GLU A 5 -9.83 -8.38 12.14
N HIS A 6 -11.14 -8.33 12.29
CA HIS A 6 -11.80 -7.57 13.36
C HIS A 6 -12.93 -8.42 13.93
N ASP A 7 -12.87 -8.72 15.21
CA ASP A 7 -13.84 -9.59 15.91
C ASP A 7 -14.03 -10.94 15.20
N GLY A 8 -12.94 -11.54 14.73
CA GLY A 8 -12.96 -12.84 14.06
C GLY A 8 -13.42 -12.81 12.61
N THR A 9 -13.69 -11.64 12.05
CA THR A 9 -14.13 -11.46 10.67
C THR A 9 -13.03 -10.84 9.84
N LEU A 10 -12.77 -11.35 8.64
CA LEU A 10 -11.84 -10.75 7.71
C LEU A 10 -12.42 -9.45 7.16
N VAL A 11 -11.72 -8.35 7.37
CA VAL A 11 -12.20 -7.00 6.99
C VAL A 11 -11.32 -6.33 5.96
N GLY A 12 -10.20 -6.91 5.60
CA GLY A 12 -9.31 -6.33 4.60
C GLY A 12 -8.20 -7.25 4.19
N LEU A 13 -7.57 -6.92 3.07
CA LEU A 13 -6.39 -7.63 2.58
C LEU A 13 -5.48 -6.68 1.82
N THR A 14 -4.22 -7.07 1.69
CA THR A 14 -3.28 -6.40 0.81
C THR A 14 -2.40 -7.42 0.11
N HIS A 15 -2.17 -7.19 -1.18
CA HIS A 15 -1.18 -7.90 -1.97
C HIS A 15 -0.01 -6.97 -2.25
N PHE A 16 1.19 -7.46 -2.05
CA PHE A 16 2.40 -6.69 -2.29
C PHE A 16 3.51 -7.60 -2.79
N ARG A 17 4.51 -7.01 -3.39
CA ARG A 17 5.64 -7.75 -3.96
C ARG A 17 6.91 -6.91 -3.88
N PRO A 18 8.08 -7.56 -3.82
CA PRO A 18 9.32 -6.84 -4.04
C PRO A 18 9.48 -6.52 -5.52
N PHE A 19 10.13 -5.40 -5.82
CA PHE A 19 10.60 -5.13 -7.17
C PHE A 19 11.99 -4.51 -7.11
N PHE A 20 12.80 -4.90 -8.08
CA PHE A 20 14.14 -4.37 -8.21
C PHE A 20 14.10 -3.02 -8.93
N SER A 21 14.75 -2.02 -8.35
CA SER A 21 14.83 -0.68 -8.94
C SER A 21 16.25 -0.47 -9.49
N PRO A 22 16.45 -0.63 -10.83
CA PRO A 22 17.79 -0.45 -11.42
C PRO A 22 18.35 0.95 -11.22
N LEU A 23 17.48 1.95 -11.29
CA LEU A 23 17.90 3.35 -11.16
C LEU A 23 18.47 3.64 -9.77
N SER A 24 17.90 3.04 -8.74
CA SER A 24 18.34 3.21 -7.35
C SER A 24 19.24 2.09 -6.86
N ALA A 25 19.43 1.04 -7.66
CA ALA A 25 20.23 -0.14 -7.35
C ALA A 25 19.81 -0.80 -6.02
N ASN A 26 18.51 -0.84 -5.76
CA ASN A 26 17.98 -1.46 -4.54
C ASN A 26 16.63 -2.15 -4.80
N VAL A 27 16.16 -2.90 -3.80
CA VAL A 27 14.83 -3.53 -3.83
C VAL A 27 13.84 -2.63 -3.11
N LYS A 28 12.69 -2.45 -3.72
CA LYS A 28 11.55 -1.73 -3.16
C LYS A 28 10.36 -2.67 -3.07
N GLY A 29 9.41 -2.35 -2.23
CA GLY A 29 8.13 -3.03 -2.21
C GLY A 29 7.08 -2.27 -3.01
N PHE A 30 6.26 -3.01 -3.74
CA PHE A 30 5.10 -2.44 -4.42
C PHE A 30 3.84 -3.07 -3.86
N LEU A 31 2.93 -2.22 -3.40
CA LEU A 31 1.64 -2.63 -2.88
C LEU A 31 0.66 -2.61 -4.05
N ASP A 32 0.30 -3.80 -4.52
CA ASP A 32 -0.55 -3.96 -5.71
C ASP A 32 -2.01 -3.73 -5.40
N ASP A 33 -2.48 -4.25 -4.26
CA ASP A 33 -3.87 -4.18 -3.86
C ASP A 33 -3.98 -3.87 -2.38
N LEU A 34 -4.88 -2.99 -2.05
CA LEU A 34 -5.30 -2.72 -0.68
C LEU A 34 -6.82 -2.64 -0.67
N PHE A 35 -7.45 -3.59 -0.02
CA PHE A 35 -8.91 -3.64 0.11
C PHE A 35 -9.31 -3.65 1.57
N VAL A 36 -10.27 -2.82 1.92
CA VAL A 36 -10.90 -2.80 3.24
C VAL A 36 -12.40 -2.78 3.04
N ASP A 37 -13.11 -3.66 3.76
CA ASP A 37 -14.57 -3.71 3.72
C ASP A 37 -15.14 -2.34 4.04
N PRO A 38 -15.99 -1.77 3.16
CA PRO A 38 -16.58 -0.45 3.40
C PRO A 38 -17.33 -0.33 4.71
N ASN A 39 -17.90 -1.44 5.21
CA ASN A 39 -18.64 -1.46 6.46
C ASN A 39 -17.76 -1.41 7.71
N THR A 40 -16.45 -1.57 7.54
CA THR A 40 -15.48 -1.55 8.64
C THR A 40 -14.54 -0.35 8.59
N ARG A 41 -14.86 0.64 7.80
CA ARG A 41 -14.07 1.87 7.71
C ARG A 41 -14.07 2.57 9.06
N GLY A 42 -12.91 3.11 9.44
CA GLY A 42 -12.72 3.71 10.74
C GLY A 42 -12.21 2.76 11.82
N THR A 43 -12.04 1.47 11.50
CA THR A 43 -11.43 0.49 12.43
C THR A 43 -9.91 0.51 12.44
N GLY A 44 -9.28 1.27 11.55
CA GLY A 44 -7.83 1.28 11.42
C GLY A 44 -7.26 0.13 10.60
N ALA A 45 -8.09 -0.62 9.88
CA ALA A 45 -7.65 -1.78 9.10
C ALA A 45 -6.65 -1.40 8.00
N ALA A 46 -6.90 -0.30 7.27
CA ALA A 46 -5.98 0.17 6.23
C ALA A 46 -4.62 0.54 6.81
N ASP A 47 -4.60 1.27 7.93
CA ASP A 47 -3.37 1.65 8.61
C ASP A 47 -2.60 0.42 9.08
N ALA A 48 -3.30 -0.55 9.66
CA ALA A 48 -2.69 -1.79 10.14
C ALA A 48 -2.06 -2.59 8.99
N LEU A 49 -2.74 -2.70 7.86
CA LEU A 49 -2.22 -3.42 6.69
C LEU A 49 -0.98 -2.72 6.12
N ILE A 50 -1.02 -1.41 5.95
CA ILE A 50 0.12 -0.65 5.44
C ILE A 50 1.31 -0.74 6.40
N ASN A 51 1.06 -0.65 7.70
CA ASN A 51 2.11 -0.80 8.71
C ASN A 51 2.73 -2.19 8.68
N ALA A 52 1.93 -3.23 8.49
CA ALA A 52 2.44 -4.61 8.40
C ALA A 52 3.34 -4.78 7.17
N VAL A 53 2.96 -4.22 6.02
CA VAL A 53 3.79 -4.25 4.82
C VAL A 53 5.09 -3.47 5.04
N SER A 54 5.01 -2.32 5.71
CA SER A 54 6.18 -1.50 6.02
C SER A 54 7.17 -2.24 6.91
N GLU A 55 6.70 -2.93 7.93
CA GLU A 55 7.56 -3.74 8.81
C GLU A 55 8.21 -4.90 8.05
N HIS A 56 7.43 -5.56 7.19
CA HIS A 56 7.97 -6.60 6.32
C HIS A 56 9.08 -6.06 5.43
N GLY A 57 8.88 -4.88 4.85
CA GLY A 57 9.87 -4.22 4.02
C GLY A 57 11.13 -3.88 4.79
N ARG A 58 11.01 -3.35 6.00
CA ARG A 58 12.18 -3.04 6.85
C ARG A 58 13.00 -4.29 7.16
N LYS A 59 12.33 -5.40 7.48
CA LYS A 59 13.01 -6.69 7.74
C LYS A 59 13.74 -7.22 6.53
N ASN A 60 13.26 -6.92 5.33
CA ASN A 60 13.84 -7.40 4.08
C ASN A 60 14.77 -6.40 3.41
N GLY A 61 15.01 -5.26 4.05
CA GLY A 61 15.93 -4.25 3.53
C GLY A 61 15.38 -3.45 2.36
N TRP A 62 14.07 -3.40 2.18
CA TRP A 62 13.46 -2.58 1.13
C TRP A 62 13.60 -1.09 1.48
N SER A 63 13.88 -0.28 0.48
CA SER A 63 14.09 1.15 0.71
C SER A 63 12.78 1.94 0.78
N VAL A 64 11.73 1.47 0.11
CA VAL A 64 10.47 2.20 -0.05
C VAL A 64 9.34 1.18 -0.24
N ILE A 65 8.14 1.53 0.24
CA ILE A 65 6.90 0.90 -0.19
C ILE A 65 6.16 1.91 -1.06
N ARG A 66 5.77 1.49 -2.25
CA ARG A 66 5.11 2.35 -3.23
C ARG A 66 3.76 1.76 -3.64
N TRP A 67 2.80 2.63 -3.83
CA TRP A 67 1.51 2.26 -4.44
C TRP A 67 0.99 3.41 -5.27
N ILE A 68 -0.01 3.11 -6.09
CA ILE A 68 -0.69 4.11 -6.91
C ILE A 68 -2.17 4.15 -6.53
N THR A 69 -2.79 5.29 -6.73
CA THR A 69 -4.22 5.46 -6.54
C THR A 69 -4.74 6.47 -7.56
N ALA A 70 -6.04 6.42 -7.83
CA ALA A 70 -6.65 7.42 -8.71
C ALA A 70 -6.56 8.81 -8.06
N ASP A 71 -6.29 9.83 -8.86
CA ASP A 71 -6.10 11.19 -8.36
C ASP A 71 -7.40 11.77 -7.75
N ASN A 72 -8.56 11.27 -8.17
CA ASN A 72 -9.87 11.67 -7.65
C ASN A 72 -10.36 10.79 -6.49
N ASN A 73 -9.57 9.84 -6.03
CA ASN A 73 -9.92 9.02 -4.87
C ASN A 73 -9.55 9.77 -3.58
N TYR A 74 -10.28 10.84 -3.30
CA TYR A 74 -9.96 11.76 -2.20
C TYR A 74 -9.99 11.10 -0.83
N ARG A 75 -10.89 10.15 -0.63
CA ARG A 75 -10.99 9.43 0.63
C ARG A 75 -9.75 8.61 0.94
N ALA A 76 -9.31 7.81 -0.01
CA ALA A 76 -8.08 7.00 0.14
C ALA A 76 -6.86 7.91 0.27
N ARG A 77 -6.79 8.97 -0.53
CA ARG A 77 -5.69 9.93 -0.47
C ARG A 77 -5.59 10.62 0.88
N GLY A 78 -6.73 10.89 1.53
CA GLY A 78 -6.73 11.47 2.87
C GLY A 78 -6.05 10.57 3.89
N VAL A 79 -6.21 9.24 3.77
CA VAL A 79 -5.51 8.27 4.60
C VAL A 79 -4.03 8.21 4.22
N TYR A 80 -3.72 8.13 2.93
CA TYR A 80 -2.34 7.98 2.45
C TYR A 80 -1.48 9.20 2.77
N ASP A 81 -2.03 10.41 2.71
CA ASP A 81 -1.31 11.64 3.02
C ASP A 81 -0.83 11.68 4.48
N LYS A 82 -1.51 10.96 5.39
CA LYS A 82 -1.11 10.83 6.79
C LYS A 82 0.00 9.82 6.99
N LEU A 83 0.09 8.81 6.13
CA LEU A 83 0.98 7.67 6.31
C LEU A 83 2.23 7.75 5.44
N ALA A 84 2.17 8.47 4.34
CA ALA A 84 3.21 8.47 3.32
C ALA A 84 3.37 9.85 2.69
N GLN A 85 4.33 9.94 1.78
CA GLN A 85 4.60 11.16 1.02
C GLN A 85 4.14 10.96 -0.42
N ARG A 86 3.36 11.92 -0.92
CA ARG A 86 3.01 11.94 -2.33
C ARG A 86 4.25 12.24 -3.15
N THR A 87 4.47 11.44 -4.22
CA THR A 87 5.60 11.68 -5.13
C THR A 87 5.23 12.66 -6.22
N GLY A 88 6.24 13.22 -6.88
CA GLY A 88 6.06 14.03 -8.08
C GLY A 88 6.05 13.23 -9.38
N TRP A 89 6.13 11.90 -9.31
CA TRP A 89 6.13 11.03 -10.48
C TRP A 89 4.72 10.78 -10.95
N ILE A 90 4.53 10.74 -12.26
CA ILE A 90 3.25 10.37 -12.88
C ILE A 90 3.43 9.09 -13.68
N THR A 91 2.34 8.36 -13.84
CA THR A 91 2.32 7.07 -14.51
C THR A 91 1.83 7.22 -15.94
N TYR A 92 2.51 6.55 -16.88
CA TYR A 92 2.09 6.46 -18.27
C TYR A 92 1.93 5.00 -18.66
N ASP A 93 0.89 4.71 -19.42
CA ASP A 93 0.63 3.38 -19.99
C ASP A 93 0.57 3.47 -21.50
N ILE A 94 1.11 2.46 -22.18
CA ILE A 94 0.86 2.23 -23.59
C ILE A 94 -0.08 1.03 -23.67
N PRO A 95 -1.36 1.22 -23.98
CA PRO A 95 -2.25 0.08 -24.18
C PRO A 95 -1.80 -0.73 -25.40
N LEU A 96 -1.67 -2.03 -25.22
CA LEU A 96 -1.21 -2.93 -26.26
C LEU A 96 -2.34 -3.78 -26.84
#